data_379e34f53000868d2bb3861e0b27e979
#
_entry.id   379e34f53000868d2bb3861e0b27e979
#
_cell.length_a   1.000
_cell.length_b   1.000
_cell.length_c   1.000
_cell.angle_alpha   90.00
_cell.angle_beta   90.00
_cell.angle_gamma   90.00
#
_symmetry.space_group_name_H-M   'P 1'
#
loop_
_entity.id
_entity.type
_entity.pdbx_description
1 polymer ?
#
loop_
_entity_poly.entity_id
_entity_poly.type
_entity_poly.pdbx_seq_one_letter_code
_entity_poly.pdbx_strand_id
1 'polypeptide(L)'
;MLRTLALALTLAFTAIPASAQNTERAVFAGGCFWCVESDFDKVGGVISTTSGYIGGQNANPTYENHPGHREAVEIVYDPGRVSYEALLSAFFRSVDPTDGGGQFCDRGHEYSTAVYAVGNAQLAAARNAKSEAAQALGGVQLATEIVPAPQFWPAEEYHQDYYTKNPLRYRYYRSACGRDNRVREVWGSEAMAGIKGS
;
A
#
# COMPACT_ATOMS: atom_id res chain seq x y z
N MET A 1 6.40 4.43 -77.47
CA MET A 1 7.07 4.84 -76.21
C MET A 1 5.97 5.01 -75.16
N LEU A 2 5.67 3.97 -74.38
CA LEU A 2 4.68 4.04 -73.29
C LEU A 2 5.41 4.43 -71.98
N ARG A 3 5.01 5.54 -71.37
CA ARG A 3 5.49 5.97 -70.04
C ARG A 3 4.51 5.43 -69.01
N THR A 4 4.95 4.47 -68.21
CA THR A 4 4.25 3.95 -67.05
C THR A 4 4.44 4.96 -65.88
N LEU A 5 3.32 5.56 -65.42
CA LEU A 5 3.30 6.38 -64.19
C LEU A 5 3.15 5.40 -63.01
N ALA A 6 4.15 5.32 -62.15
CA ALA A 6 4.06 4.63 -60.87
C ALA A 6 3.48 5.56 -59.84
N LEU A 7 2.28 5.25 -59.33
CA LEU A 7 1.61 5.96 -58.24
C LEU A 7 2.14 5.42 -56.89
N ALA A 8 2.95 6.22 -56.18
CA ALA A 8 3.44 5.89 -54.86
C ALA A 8 2.35 6.22 -53.82
N LEU A 9 1.78 5.19 -53.21
CA LEU A 9 0.78 5.30 -52.12
C LEU A 9 1.55 5.46 -50.81
N THR A 10 1.62 6.70 -50.27
CA THR A 10 2.18 6.97 -48.93
C THR A 10 1.16 6.63 -47.86
N LEU A 11 1.36 5.55 -47.12
CA LEU A 11 0.62 5.27 -45.89
C LEU A 11 1.07 6.23 -44.79
N ALA A 12 0.21 7.17 -44.43
CA ALA A 12 0.41 8.00 -43.23
C ALA A 12 0.06 7.17 -41.99
N PHE A 13 1.06 6.77 -41.21
CA PHE A 13 0.88 6.20 -39.86
C PHE A 13 0.50 7.36 -38.92
N THR A 14 -0.77 7.42 -38.53
CA THR A 14 -1.21 8.30 -37.44
C THR A 14 -0.80 7.64 -36.12
N ALA A 15 0.24 8.15 -35.46
CA ALA A 15 0.58 7.78 -34.11
C ALA A 15 -0.56 8.23 -33.18
N ILE A 16 -1.29 7.28 -32.58
CA ILE A 16 -2.25 7.55 -31.51
C ILE A 16 -1.42 7.96 -30.30
N PRO A 17 -1.61 9.16 -29.70
CA PRO A 17 -0.89 9.52 -28.49
C PRO A 17 -1.28 8.51 -27.40
N ALA A 18 -0.31 7.84 -26.80
CA ALA A 18 -0.51 7.05 -25.60
C ALA A 18 -1.02 8.01 -24.50
N SER A 19 -2.26 7.83 -24.07
CA SER A 19 -2.81 8.58 -22.94
C SER A 19 -1.91 8.27 -21.74
N ALA A 20 -1.25 9.29 -21.19
CA ALA A 20 -0.51 9.12 -19.93
C ALA A 20 -1.51 8.62 -18.88
N GLN A 21 -1.27 7.43 -18.34
CA GLN A 21 -2.12 6.85 -17.32
C GLN A 21 -2.04 7.76 -16.10
N ASN A 22 -3.18 8.34 -15.69
CA ASN A 22 -3.22 9.18 -14.50
C ASN A 22 -3.04 8.24 -13.29
N THR A 23 -1.90 8.33 -12.62
CA THR A 23 -1.59 7.51 -11.45
C THR A 23 -1.44 8.38 -10.22
N GLU A 24 -1.89 7.87 -9.09
CA GLU A 24 -1.72 8.49 -7.79
C GLU A 24 -0.94 7.59 -6.85
N ARG A 25 -0.52 8.13 -5.70
CA ARG A 25 0.31 7.46 -4.71
C ARG A 25 -0.36 7.49 -3.34
N ALA A 26 -0.32 6.36 -2.62
CA ALA A 26 -0.66 6.23 -1.22
C ALA A 26 0.51 5.61 -0.45
N VAL A 27 0.66 5.90 0.86
CA VAL A 27 1.71 5.31 1.70
C VAL A 27 1.13 4.89 3.04
N PHE A 28 1.23 3.59 3.36
CA PHE A 28 0.69 3.00 4.57
C PHE A 28 1.73 2.20 5.35
N ALA A 29 1.77 2.40 6.66
CA ALA A 29 2.49 1.57 7.61
C ALA A 29 1.49 0.68 8.36
N GLY A 30 1.63 -0.63 8.27
CA GLY A 30 0.67 -1.61 8.79
C GLY A 30 1.34 -2.83 9.44
N GLY A 31 2.46 -2.65 10.13
CA GLY A 31 3.34 -3.71 10.61
C GLY A 31 4.31 -4.15 9.52
N CYS A 32 4.72 -5.40 9.55
CA CYS A 32 5.66 -5.94 8.55
C CYS A 32 5.23 -5.59 7.11
N PHE A 33 6.11 -4.89 6.40
CA PHE A 33 5.84 -4.42 5.03
C PHE A 33 5.64 -5.56 4.03
N TRP A 34 6.21 -6.76 4.21
CA TRP A 34 5.93 -7.93 3.37
C TRP A 34 4.44 -8.30 3.36
N CYS A 35 3.78 -8.15 4.52
CA CYS A 35 2.36 -8.44 4.65
C CYS A 35 1.50 -7.36 4.00
N VAL A 36 1.84 -6.09 4.21
CA VAL A 36 1.12 -4.95 3.61
C VAL A 36 1.26 -4.98 2.09
N GLU A 37 2.46 -5.20 1.57
CA GLU A 37 2.73 -5.37 0.13
C GLU A 37 1.88 -6.50 -0.45
N SER A 38 1.98 -7.72 0.13
CA SER A 38 1.18 -8.88 -0.31
C SER A 38 -0.33 -8.63 -0.29
N ASP A 39 -0.83 -7.81 0.63
CA ASP A 39 -2.25 -7.49 0.73
C ASP A 39 -2.65 -6.49 -0.36
N PHE A 40 -1.87 -5.42 -0.56
CA PHE A 40 -2.22 -4.38 -1.53
C PHE A 40 -2.00 -4.78 -2.99
N ASP A 41 -1.09 -5.67 -3.30
CA ASP A 41 -0.94 -6.26 -4.65
C ASP A 41 -2.19 -7.00 -5.13
N LYS A 42 -3.07 -7.39 -4.20
CA LYS A 42 -4.34 -8.05 -4.50
C LYS A 42 -5.50 -7.07 -4.67
N VAL A 43 -5.30 -5.78 -4.42
CA VAL A 43 -6.34 -4.76 -4.58
C VAL A 43 -6.46 -4.38 -6.05
N GLY A 44 -7.64 -4.56 -6.62
CA GLY A 44 -7.87 -4.22 -8.03
C GLY A 44 -7.77 -2.71 -8.27
N GLY A 45 -6.88 -2.29 -9.17
CA GLY A 45 -6.59 -0.89 -9.46
C GLY A 45 -5.22 -0.43 -8.92
N VAL A 46 -4.60 -1.19 -8.02
CA VAL A 46 -3.19 -1.04 -7.68
C VAL A 46 -2.34 -1.46 -8.88
N ILE A 47 -1.34 -0.65 -9.19
CA ILE A 47 -0.42 -0.83 -10.34
C ILE A 47 0.89 -1.43 -9.85
N SER A 48 1.43 -0.90 -8.74
CA SER A 48 2.64 -1.40 -8.11
C SER A 48 2.69 -1.04 -6.63
N THR A 49 3.43 -1.81 -5.87
CA THR A 49 3.77 -1.56 -4.48
C THR A 49 5.28 -1.51 -4.33
N THR A 50 5.75 -0.84 -3.28
CA THR A 50 7.17 -0.79 -2.92
C THR A 50 7.28 -0.82 -1.41
N SER A 51 7.89 -1.84 -0.85
CA SER A 51 8.24 -1.89 0.57
C SER A 51 9.35 -0.91 0.90
N GLY A 52 9.29 -0.23 2.05
CA GLY A 52 10.28 0.78 2.41
C GLY A 52 10.14 1.33 3.81
N TYR A 53 10.83 2.45 4.05
CA TYR A 53 10.96 3.10 5.34
C TYR A 53 10.50 4.55 5.26
N ILE A 54 9.81 5.06 6.29
CA ILE A 54 9.31 6.43 6.30
C ILE A 54 9.21 7.00 7.72
N GLY A 55 9.43 8.32 7.85
CA GLY A 55 9.15 9.06 9.07
C GLY A 55 10.28 9.13 10.09
N GLY A 56 11.40 8.46 9.84
CA GLY A 56 12.54 8.41 10.77
C GLY A 56 13.56 9.53 10.57
N GLN A 57 14.74 9.34 11.18
CA GLN A 57 15.71 10.41 11.38
C GLN A 57 16.83 10.44 10.35
N ASN A 58 17.24 9.29 9.82
CA ASN A 58 18.35 9.20 8.87
C ASN A 58 17.87 9.17 7.42
N ALA A 59 18.69 9.67 6.53
CA ALA A 59 18.54 9.48 5.09
C ALA A 59 19.13 8.11 4.69
N ASN A 60 18.57 7.51 3.62
CA ASN A 60 18.97 6.20 3.12
C ASN A 60 18.98 5.12 4.22
N PRO A 61 17.86 4.91 4.93
CA PRO A 61 17.75 3.86 5.93
C PRO A 61 17.93 2.48 5.30
N THR A 62 18.37 1.53 6.12
CA THR A 62 18.47 0.12 5.77
C THR A 62 17.73 -0.71 6.81
N TYR A 63 17.49 -1.99 6.53
CA TYR A 63 16.83 -2.89 7.47
C TYR A 63 17.55 -2.95 8.84
N GLU A 64 18.86 -2.87 8.83
CA GLU A 64 19.67 -2.89 10.05
C GLU A 64 19.81 -1.51 10.71
N ASN A 65 19.50 -0.42 9.99
CA ASN A 65 19.69 0.95 10.47
C ASN A 65 18.61 1.91 9.96
N HIS A 66 17.44 1.88 10.59
CA HIS A 66 16.30 2.74 10.28
C HIS A 66 15.67 3.39 11.53
N PRO A 67 16.48 4.07 12.39
CA PRO A 67 15.99 4.60 13.66
C PRO A 67 14.83 5.58 13.48
N GLY A 68 13.70 5.27 14.16
CA GLY A 68 12.48 6.08 14.13
C GLY A 68 11.67 6.00 12.82
N HIS A 69 12.14 5.25 11.82
CA HIS A 69 11.31 4.94 10.66
C HIS A 69 10.30 3.84 10.99
N ARG A 70 9.15 3.88 10.29
CA ARG A 70 8.24 2.74 10.20
C ARG A 70 8.52 1.96 8.91
N GLU A 71 8.35 0.65 8.98
CA GLU A 71 8.13 -0.16 7.78
C GLU A 71 6.81 0.28 7.16
N ALA A 72 6.83 0.59 5.87
CA ALA A 72 5.68 1.07 5.13
C ALA A 72 5.70 0.57 3.68
N VAL A 73 4.56 0.69 3.02
CA VAL A 73 4.43 0.37 1.60
C VAL A 73 3.93 1.62 0.87
N GLU A 74 4.67 2.01 -0.17
CA GLU A 74 4.21 2.96 -1.18
C GLU A 74 3.40 2.20 -2.24
N ILE A 75 2.21 2.71 -2.54
CA ILE A 75 1.24 2.09 -3.44
C ILE A 75 0.97 3.07 -4.58
N VAL A 76 1.29 2.68 -5.80
CA VAL A 76 0.90 3.41 -7.01
C VAL A 76 -0.39 2.80 -7.54
N TYR A 77 -1.41 3.61 -7.77
CA TYR A 77 -2.72 3.14 -8.18
C TYR A 77 -3.34 4.00 -9.29
N ASP A 78 -4.30 3.41 -10.00
CA ASP A 78 -5.13 4.08 -11.00
C ASP A 78 -6.41 4.62 -10.31
N PRO A 79 -6.56 5.95 -10.12
CA PRO A 79 -7.72 6.51 -9.43
C PRO A 79 -9.04 6.32 -10.21
N GLY A 80 -8.98 5.99 -11.49
CA GLY A 80 -10.14 5.58 -12.29
C GLY A 80 -10.64 4.16 -12.00
N ARG A 81 -9.84 3.34 -11.30
CA ARG A 81 -10.16 1.94 -10.97
C ARG A 81 -10.33 1.67 -9.47
N VAL A 82 -9.63 2.40 -8.63
CA VAL A 82 -9.75 2.33 -7.17
C VAL A 82 -9.54 3.72 -6.58
N SER A 83 -10.42 4.17 -5.68
CA SER A 83 -10.25 5.47 -5.02
C SER A 83 -9.31 5.36 -3.82
N TYR A 84 -8.78 6.51 -3.38
CA TYR A 84 -7.96 6.57 -2.17
C TYR A 84 -8.74 6.13 -0.92
N GLU A 85 -10.03 6.46 -0.84
CA GLU A 85 -10.93 6.04 0.24
C GLU A 85 -11.11 4.53 0.27
N ALA A 86 -11.18 3.87 -0.90
CA ALA A 86 -11.24 2.41 -0.98
C ALA A 86 -9.93 1.77 -0.50
N LEU A 87 -8.77 2.35 -0.83
CA LEU A 87 -7.48 1.91 -0.29
C LEU A 87 -7.39 2.09 1.23
N LEU A 88 -7.87 3.21 1.77
CA LEU A 88 -7.96 3.45 3.21
C LEU A 88 -8.87 2.44 3.91
N SER A 89 -10.01 2.14 3.31
CA SER A 89 -10.93 1.12 3.81
C SER A 89 -10.26 -0.26 3.89
N ALA A 90 -9.58 -0.67 2.81
CA ALA A 90 -8.82 -1.92 2.78
C ALA A 90 -7.68 -1.94 3.82
N PHE A 91 -6.96 -0.81 3.97
CA PHE A 91 -5.90 -0.66 4.97
C PHE A 91 -6.42 -0.90 6.39
N PHE A 92 -7.44 -0.15 6.82
CA PHE A 92 -7.96 -0.30 8.18
C PHE A 92 -8.43 -1.73 8.45
N ARG A 93 -9.03 -2.40 7.48
CA ARG A 93 -9.55 -3.77 7.60
C ARG A 93 -8.49 -4.87 7.46
N SER A 94 -7.23 -4.51 7.22
CA SER A 94 -6.08 -5.43 7.14
C SER A 94 -5.12 -5.32 8.34
N VAL A 95 -5.42 -4.44 9.32
CA VAL A 95 -4.60 -4.20 10.51
C VAL A 95 -5.44 -4.27 11.79
N ASP A 96 -4.77 -4.34 12.95
CA ASP A 96 -5.36 -3.98 14.24
C ASP A 96 -5.09 -2.50 14.53
N PRO A 97 -6.03 -1.60 14.24
CA PRO A 97 -5.80 -0.17 14.41
C PRO A 97 -5.82 0.28 15.88
N THR A 98 -6.15 -0.62 16.82
CA THR A 98 -6.18 -0.33 18.26
C THR A 98 -4.85 -0.61 18.94
N ASP A 99 -3.94 -1.35 18.30
CA ASP A 99 -2.63 -1.70 18.86
C ASP A 99 -1.58 -0.61 18.54
N GLY A 100 -1.21 0.16 19.53
CA GLY A 100 -0.18 1.22 19.42
C GLY A 100 1.26 0.74 19.62
N GLY A 101 1.47 -0.51 20.00
CA GLY A 101 2.79 -1.05 20.32
C GLY A 101 3.44 -1.88 19.20
N GLY A 102 2.89 -1.87 18.01
CA GLY A 102 3.30 -2.67 16.86
C GLY A 102 2.12 -3.36 16.21
N GLN A 103 2.35 -4.43 15.47
CA GLN A 103 1.29 -5.23 14.87
C GLN A 103 1.57 -6.73 15.02
N PHE A 104 0.62 -7.45 15.57
CA PHE A 104 0.68 -8.91 15.72
C PHE A 104 1.91 -9.36 16.52
N CYS A 105 2.80 -10.15 15.91
CA CYS A 105 4.04 -10.59 16.55
C CYS A 105 5.17 -9.56 16.46
N ASP A 106 5.06 -8.57 15.57
CA ASP A 106 6.08 -7.55 15.38
C ASP A 106 5.83 -6.37 16.31
N ARG A 107 6.79 -6.11 17.20
CA ARG A 107 6.66 -5.11 18.26
C ARG A 107 7.67 -4.01 18.08
N GLY A 108 7.26 -2.79 18.41
CA GLY A 108 8.08 -1.59 18.29
C GLY A 108 7.42 -0.53 17.43
N HIS A 109 7.98 0.70 17.47
CA HIS A 109 7.50 1.83 16.70
C HIS A 109 7.53 1.56 15.20
N GLU A 110 8.54 0.86 14.73
CA GLU A 110 8.76 0.51 13.34
C GLU A 110 7.62 -0.32 12.74
N TYR A 111 6.86 -1.03 13.57
CA TYR A 111 5.69 -1.83 13.18
C TYR A 111 4.36 -1.22 13.59
N SER A 112 4.34 0.01 14.11
CA SER A 112 3.09 0.69 14.46
C SER A 112 2.35 1.19 13.21
N THR A 113 1.01 1.30 13.31
CA THR A 113 0.17 1.69 12.17
C THR A 113 0.17 3.19 11.92
N ALA A 114 0.27 3.59 10.66
CA ALA A 114 0.12 4.98 10.24
C ALA A 114 -0.34 5.09 8.78
N VAL A 115 -1.05 6.17 8.47
CA VAL A 115 -1.32 6.65 7.12
C VAL A 115 -0.48 7.90 6.88
N TYR A 116 0.38 7.85 5.89
CA TYR A 116 1.20 8.96 5.45
C TYR A 116 0.55 9.64 4.25
N ALA A 117 -0.14 10.76 4.50
CA ALA A 117 -0.97 11.44 3.51
C ALA A 117 -0.13 12.32 2.56
N VAL A 118 -0.30 12.13 1.26
CA VAL A 118 0.31 12.97 0.21
C VAL A 118 -0.63 14.13 -0.09
N GLY A 119 -0.39 15.26 0.57
CA GLY A 119 -1.20 16.48 0.42
C GLY A 119 -2.47 16.51 1.27
N ASN A 120 -3.14 17.67 1.22
CA ASN A 120 -4.25 17.96 2.13
C ASN A 120 -5.52 17.14 1.84
N ALA A 121 -5.77 16.79 0.59
CA ALA A 121 -6.94 15.98 0.22
C ALA A 121 -6.85 14.58 0.85
N GLN A 122 -5.70 13.92 0.71
CA GLN A 122 -5.46 12.62 1.35
C GLN A 122 -5.48 12.71 2.88
N LEU A 123 -4.94 13.80 3.45
CA LEU A 123 -4.97 14.01 4.90
C LEU A 123 -6.41 14.10 5.45
N ALA A 124 -7.29 14.82 4.75
CA ALA A 124 -8.70 14.90 5.11
C ALA A 124 -9.41 13.54 4.96
N ALA A 125 -9.23 12.87 3.83
CA ALA A 125 -9.82 11.55 3.57
C ALA A 125 -9.35 10.51 4.61
N ALA A 126 -8.05 10.50 4.96
CA ALA A 126 -7.50 9.57 5.95
C ALA A 126 -8.07 9.80 7.36
N ARG A 127 -8.29 11.07 7.76
CA ARG A 127 -8.94 11.39 9.03
C ARG A 127 -10.39 10.93 9.07
N ASN A 128 -11.12 11.10 7.98
CA ASN A 128 -12.49 10.61 7.85
C ASN A 128 -12.54 9.08 7.94
N ALA A 129 -11.69 8.39 7.19
CA ALA A 129 -11.60 6.93 7.22
C ALA A 129 -11.23 6.39 8.61
N LYS A 130 -10.31 7.06 9.33
CA LYS A 130 -10.01 6.73 10.74
C LYS A 130 -11.23 6.86 11.63
N SER A 131 -12.02 7.92 11.46
CA SER A 131 -13.26 8.13 12.22
C SER A 131 -14.31 7.06 11.92
N GLU A 132 -14.49 6.70 10.65
CA GLU A 132 -15.39 5.64 10.21
C GLU A 132 -14.95 4.27 10.77
N ALA A 133 -13.66 3.96 10.72
CA ALA A 133 -13.08 2.76 11.30
C ALA A 133 -13.32 2.69 12.82
N ALA A 134 -13.14 3.80 13.53
CA ALA A 134 -13.42 3.89 14.96
C ALA A 134 -14.90 3.63 15.27
N GLN A 135 -15.81 4.20 14.49
CA GLN A 135 -17.25 3.99 14.64
C GLN A 135 -17.64 2.52 14.38
N ALA A 136 -17.08 1.91 13.34
CA ALA A 136 -17.30 0.49 13.03
C ALA A 136 -16.85 -0.44 14.16
N LEU A 137 -15.85 -0.03 14.93
CA LEU A 137 -15.35 -0.75 16.11
C LEU A 137 -16.02 -0.29 17.43
N GLY A 138 -17.20 0.34 17.37
CA GLY A 138 -17.96 0.74 18.57
C GLY A 138 -17.47 2.03 19.22
N GLY A 139 -16.78 2.90 18.50
CA GLY A 139 -16.29 4.21 18.99
C GLY A 139 -14.99 4.15 19.77
N VAL A 140 -14.21 3.07 19.62
CA VAL A 140 -12.91 2.92 20.30
C VAL A 140 -11.88 3.91 19.76
N GLN A 141 -10.94 4.30 20.60
CA GLN A 141 -9.81 5.12 20.18
C GLN A 141 -8.83 4.27 19.36
N LEU A 142 -8.54 4.71 18.14
CA LEU A 142 -7.57 4.04 17.28
C LEU A 142 -6.16 4.62 17.46
N ALA A 143 -5.18 3.73 17.58
CA ALA A 143 -3.77 4.06 17.70
C ALA A 143 -3.14 4.52 16.37
N THR A 144 -3.72 4.12 15.23
CA THR A 144 -3.23 4.49 13.89
C THR A 144 -3.03 5.99 13.76
N GLU A 145 -1.82 6.42 13.42
CA GLU A 145 -1.51 7.83 13.19
C GLU A 145 -1.90 8.27 11.77
N ILE A 146 -2.34 9.54 11.63
CA ILE A 146 -2.59 10.18 10.33
C ILE A 146 -1.70 11.41 10.25
N VAL A 147 -0.67 11.34 9.43
CA VAL A 147 0.38 12.38 9.33
C VAL A 147 0.70 12.73 7.88
N PRO A 148 1.19 13.94 7.59
CA PRO A 148 1.73 14.25 6.26
C PRO A 148 2.89 13.32 5.93
N ALA A 149 2.98 12.91 4.66
CA ALA A 149 4.05 12.03 4.18
C ALA A 149 5.38 12.80 4.06
N PRO A 150 6.42 12.45 4.83
CA PRO A 150 7.79 12.89 4.55
C PRO A 150 8.40 12.08 3.40
N GLN A 151 9.72 12.15 3.24
CA GLN A 151 10.43 11.34 2.26
C GLN A 151 10.23 9.85 2.56
N PHE A 152 9.79 9.10 1.55
CA PHE A 152 9.77 7.64 1.54
C PHE A 152 11.10 7.12 0.98
N TRP A 153 11.60 6.05 1.56
CA TRP A 153 12.86 5.40 1.20
C TRP A 153 12.57 3.94 0.86
N PRO A 154 12.75 3.51 -0.40
CA PRO A 154 12.60 2.09 -0.76
C PRO A 154 13.53 1.21 0.07
N ALA A 155 13.01 0.08 0.52
CA ALA A 155 13.82 -0.96 1.16
C ALA A 155 14.64 -1.71 0.12
N GLU A 156 15.59 -2.50 0.60
CA GLU A 156 16.49 -3.29 -0.22
C GLU A 156 15.72 -4.28 -1.11
N GLU A 157 16.28 -4.57 -2.27
CA GLU A 157 15.62 -5.39 -3.31
C GLU A 157 15.17 -6.78 -2.81
N TYR A 158 15.87 -7.37 -1.83
CA TYR A 158 15.48 -8.67 -1.28
C TYR A 158 14.20 -8.61 -0.42
N HIS A 159 13.73 -7.40 -0.03
CA HIS A 159 12.46 -7.20 0.64
C HIS A 159 11.29 -7.03 -0.33
N GLN A 160 11.54 -6.56 -1.56
CA GLN A 160 10.48 -6.35 -2.56
C GLN A 160 9.92 -7.70 -3.02
N ASP A 161 8.58 -7.79 -3.15
CA ASP A 161 7.87 -9.01 -3.55
C ASP A 161 8.25 -10.25 -2.71
N TYR A 162 8.58 -10.05 -1.43
CA TYR A 162 9.09 -11.13 -0.59
C TYR A 162 8.14 -12.34 -0.56
N TYR A 163 6.84 -12.11 -0.58
CA TYR A 163 5.82 -13.14 -0.55
C TYR A 163 5.80 -14.02 -1.83
N THR A 164 6.24 -13.48 -2.97
CA THR A 164 6.39 -14.22 -4.24
C THR A 164 7.75 -14.87 -4.34
N LYS A 165 8.81 -14.18 -3.93
CA LYS A 165 10.20 -14.69 -3.95
C LYS A 165 10.43 -15.81 -2.93
N ASN A 166 9.74 -15.77 -1.78
CA ASN A 166 9.90 -16.70 -0.66
C ASN A 166 8.56 -17.26 -0.13
N PRO A 167 7.69 -17.89 -0.95
CA PRO A 167 6.30 -18.14 -0.62
C PRO A 167 6.08 -19.05 0.59
N LEU A 168 6.93 -20.06 0.80
CA LEU A 168 6.80 -20.96 1.94
C LEU A 168 7.17 -20.26 3.25
N ARG A 169 8.28 -19.51 3.23
CA ARG A 169 8.79 -18.77 4.39
C ARG A 169 7.83 -17.66 4.80
N TYR A 170 7.30 -16.92 3.82
CA TYR A 170 6.30 -15.89 4.04
C TYR A 170 5.00 -16.44 4.65
N ARG A 171 4.45 -17.51 4.08
CA ARG A 171 3.22 -18.13 4.61
C ARG A 171 3.39 -18.64 6.04
N TYR A 172 4.53 -19.28 6.33
CA TYR A 172 4.85 -19.70 7.69
C TYR A 172 4.91 -18.50 8.65
N TYR A 173 5.65 -17.45 8.30
CA TYR A 173 5.77 -16.22 9.09
C TYR A 173 4.38 -15.59 9.34
N ARG A 174 3.60 -15.30 8.29
CA ARG A 174 2.26 -14.67 8.40
C ARG A 174 1.31 -15.47 9.30
N SER A 175 1.32 -16.80 9.15
CA SER A 175 0.51 -17.72 9.96
C SER A 175 0.99 -17.76 11.42
N ALA A 176 2.29 -17.88 11.66
CA ALA A 176 2.85 -17.95 13.01
C ALA A 176 2.65 -16.63 13.79
N CYS A 177 2.71 -15.48 13.11
CA CYS A 177 2.39 -14.17 13.67
C CYS A 177 0.90 -13.99 14.02
N GLY A 178 0.02 -14.84 13.51
CA GLY A 178 -1.42 -14.79 13.80
C GLY A 178 -2.14 -13.58 13.18
N ARG A 179 -1.54 -12.90 12.18
CA ARG A 179 -2.09 -11.69 11.57
C ARG A 179 -3.55 -11.85 11.15
N ASP A 180 -3.84 -12.85 10.31
CA ASP A 180 -5.18 -13.04 9.75
C ASP A 180 -6.22 -13.42 10.82
N ASN A 181 -5.81 -14.11 11.88
CA ASN A 181 -6.67 -14.42 13.01
C ASN A 181 -7.03 -13.15 13.78
N ARG A 182 -6.02 -12.34 14.12
CA ARG A 182 -6.25 -11.10 14.85
C ARG A 182 -7.10 -10.11 14.07
N VAL A 183 -6.86 -9.96 12.77
CA VAL A 183 -7.69 -9.10 11.91
C VAL A 183 -9.14 -9.58 11.90
N ARG A 184 -9.39 -10.89 11.85
CA ARG A 184 -10.76 -11.44 11.96
C ARG A 184 -11.39 -11.23 13.35
N GLU A 185 -10.63 -11.30 14.42
CA GLU A 185 -11.11 -10.98 15.76
C GLU A 185 -11.54 -9.51 15.87
N VAL A 186 -10.78 -8.60 15.28
CA VAL A 186 -11.04 -7.16 15.31
C VAL A 186 -12.22 -6.78 14.42
N TRP A 187 -12.25 -7.28 13.18
CA TRP A 187 -13.14 -6.80 12.12
C TRP A 187 -14.30 -7.77 11.78
N GLY A 188 -14.29 -8.99 12.33
CA GLY A 188 -15.32 -10.00 12.04
C GLY A 188 -15.43 -10.30 10.54
N SER A 189 -16.62 -10.16 10.00
CA SER A 189 -16.90 -10.38 8.57
C SER A 189 -16.33 -9.32 7.64
N GLU A 190 -15.91 -8.16 8.16
CA GLU A 190 -15.26 -7.10 7.38
C GLU A 190 -13.75 -7.27 7.27
N ALA A 191 -13.17 -8.26 7.95
CA ALA A 191 -11.74 -8.54 7.88
C ALA A 191 -11.29 -8.72 6.43
N MET A 192 -10.21 -8.03 6.05
CA MET A 192 -9.62 -8.06 4.70
C MET A 192 -10.56 -7.59 3.57
N ALA A 193 -11.62 -6.84 3.88
CA ALA A 193 -12.53 -6.30 2.86
C ALA A 193 -11.78 -5.41 1.86
N GLY A 194 -12.04 -5.64 0.56
CA GLY A 194 -11.34 -4.96 -0.55
C GLY A 194 -10.06 -5.65 -1.02
N ILE A 195 -9.56 -6.65 -0.30
CA ILE A 195 -8.37 -7.43 -0.65
C ILE A 195 -8.81 -8.80 -1.17
N LYS A 196 -8.51 -9.10 -2.45
CA LYS A 196 -8.97 -10.34 -3.10
C LYS A 196 -8.18 -11.57 -2.62
N GLY A 197 -8.89 -12.66 -2.34
CA GLY A 197 -8.28 -13.96 -2.04
C GLY A 197 -7.63 -14.07 -0.66
N SER A 198 -8.10 -13.29 0.29
CA SER A 198 -7.78 -13.43 1.72
C SER A 198 -8.81 -14.31 2.44
#